data_fbbf8a42183429c48f49b1e6a44e9747
#
_entry.id   fbbf8a42183429c48f49b1e6a44e9747
#
_cell.length_a   1.000
_cell.length_b   1.000
_cell.length_c   1.000
_cell.angle_alpha   90.00
_cell.angle_beta   90.00
_cell.angle_gamma   90.00
#
_symmetry.space_group_name_H-M   'P 1'
#
loop_
_entity.id
_entity.type
_entity.pdbx_description
1 polymer ?
#
loop_
_entity_poly.entity_id
_entity_poly.type
_entity_poly.pdbx_seq_one_letter_code
_entity_poly.pdbx_strand_id
1 'polypeptide(L)'
;MNCISTIDRVTAGKIIINGIDITKLKGNQLNKFRREQLGFIFQDFNLLDTLTAYENIALALTIAKTDAHEIDKRVKEVAKKLEISEILGKYPYQISGGQKQRVASARAIITNPQIVLADEPTGALDSKSARHLLESFELLNKKLNSTIVMVTHDSFTASYASRILFIKDGKIFNELIKENDTRKQFFEKIIEIQTLLGGELGDVI
;
A
#
# COMPACT_ATOMS: atom_id res chain seq x y z
N MET A 1 3.65 5.75 -9.66
CA MET A 1 4.10 4.78 -8.65
C MET A 1 5.47 4.19 -8.95
N ASN A 2 5.76 3.74 -10.16
CA ASN A 2 6.99 3.02 -10.53
C ASN A 2 8.31 3.74 -10.19
N CYS A 3 8.39 5.07 -10.34
CA CYS A 3 9.60 5.82 -9.98
C CYS A 3 9.84 5.86 -8.45
N ILE A 4 8.78 5.95 -7.64
CA ILE A 4 8.88 5.92 -6.17
C ILE A 4 9.28 4.52 -5.71
N SER A 5 8.76 3.48 -6.37
CA SER A 5 9.10 2.09 -6.11
C SER A 5 10.50 1.70 -6.60
N THR A 6 11.17 2.62 -7.30
CA THR A 6 12.47 2.39 -7.94
C THR A 6 12.48 1.29 -9.02
N ILE A 7 11.30 0.89 -9.50
CA ILE A 7 11.18 -0.03 -10.66
C ILE A 7 11.63 0.71 -11.91
N ASP A 8 11.12 1.94 -12.13
CA ASP A 8 11.52 2.82 -13.21
C ASP A 8 12.48 3.90 -12.73
N ARG A 9 13.31 4.40 -13.65
CA ARG A 9 14.20 5.53 -13.39
C ARG A 9 13.51 6.83 -13.75
N VAL A 10 13.70 7.85 -12.91
CA VAL A 10 13.24 9.20 -13.24
C VAL A 10 14.08 9.77 -14.38
N THR A 11 13.42 10.42 -15.33
CA THR A 11 14.11 11.12 -16.45
C THR A 11 14.79 12.40 -15.94
N ALA A 12 14.14 13.12 -15.03
CA ALA A 12 14.66 14.35 -14.43
C ALA A 12 14.04 14.57 -13.04
N GLY A 13 14.68 15.39 -12.21
CA GLY A 13 14.20 15.69 -10.86
C GLY A 13 14.80 14.78 -9.79
N LYS A 14 14.23 14.83 -8.58
CA LYS A 14 14.69 14.08 -7.39
C LYS A 14 13.48 13.47 -6.68
N ILE A 15 13.68 12.30 -6.08
CA ILE A 15 12.72 11.69 -5.16
C ILE A 15 13.47 11.48 -3.83
N ILE A 16 12.97 12.10 -2.76
CA ILE A 16 13.58 12.03 -1.43
C ILE A 16 12.60 11.29 -0.51
N ILE A 17 13.07 10.18 0.08
CA ILE A 17 12.32 9.40 1.06
C ILE A 17 13.15 9.36 2.33
N ASN A 18 12.60 9.85 3.43
CA ASN A 18 13.28 9.95 4.72
C ASN A 18 14.70 10.55 4.63
N GLY A 19 14.83 11.66 3.89
CA GLY A 19 16.11 12.34 3.67
C GLY A 19 17.07 11.68 2.66
N ILE A 20 16.72 10.51 2.13
CA ILE A 20 17.53 9.77 1.15
C ILE A 20 17.07 10.11 -0.27
N ASP A 21 17.95 10.67 -1.10
CA ASP A 21 17.70 10.87 -2.54
C ASP A 21 17.82 9.50 -3.26
N ILE A 22 16.69 8.85 -3.50
CA ILE A 22 16.65 7.52 -4.11
C ILE A 22 17.05 7.50 -5.57
N THR A 23 17.05 8.64 -6.25
CA THR A 23 17.47 8.76 -7.66
C THR A 23 18.97 8.52 -7.84
N LYS A 24 19.74 8.69 -6.77
CA LYS A 24 21.20 8.49 -6.75
C LYS A 24 21.61 7.08 -6.37
N LEU A 25 20.70 6.26 -5.82
CA LEU A 25 21.00 4.91 -5.37
C LEU A 25 21.24 3.98 -6.55
N LYS A 26 22.28 3.11 -6.45
CA LYS A 26 22.64 2.13 -7.48
C LYS A 26 23.05 0.80 -6.84
N GLY A 27 22.88 -0.29 -7.60
CA GLY A 27 23.36 -1.63 -7.22
C GLY A 27 22.93 -2.04 -5.81
N ASN A 28 23.87 -2.40 -4.97
CA ASN A 28 23.59 -2.90 -3.62
C ASN A 28 22.89 -1.88 -2.71
N GLN A 29 23.14 -0.59 -2.87
CA GLN A 29 22.48 0.46 -2.08
C GLN A 29 20.98 0.51 -2.42
N LEU A 30 20.63 0.43 -3.71
CA LEU A 30 19.26 0.40 -4.18
C LEU A 30 18.53 -0.86 -3.71
N ASN A 31 19.19 -2.02 -3.79
CA ASN A 31 18.63 -3.28 -3.31
C ASN A 31 18.42 -3.28 -1.80
N LYS A 32 19.33 -2.70 -1.03
CA LYS A 32 19.18 -2.51 0.41
C LYS A 32 18.00 -1.60 0.73
N PHE A 33 17.91 -0.46 0.05
CA PHE A 33 16.81 0.49 0.21
C PHE A 33 15.44 -0.17 -0.05
N ARG A 34 15.29 -0.92 -1.14
CA ARG A 34 14.06 -1.66 -1.46
C ARG A 34 13.65 -2.64 -0.35
N ARG A 35 14.60 -3.39 0.18
CA ARG A 35 14.32 -4.41 1.22
C ARG A 35 13.94 -3.81 2.56
N GLU A 36 14.57 -2.69 2.93
CA GLU A 36 14.49 -2.16 4.29
C GLU A 36 13.50 -0.99 4.42
N GLN A 37 13.30 -0.23 3.34
CA GLN A 37 12.57 1.03 3.39
C GLN A 37 11.23 1.00 2.66
N LEU A 38 11.02 0.03 1.76
CA LEU A 38 9.81 -0.05 0.94
C LEU A 38 9.00 -1.31 1.25
N GLY A 39 7.71 -1.13 1.42
CA GLY A 39 6.71 -2.18 1.35
C GLY A 39 5.87 -2.03 0.08
N PHE A 40 5.37 -3.16 -0.47
CA PHE A 40 4.55 -3.15 -1.67
C PHE A 40 3.28 -3.95 -1.48
N ILE A 41 2.16 -3.36 -1.89
CA ILE A 41 0.85 -4.00 -1.96
C ILE A 41 0.36 -3.80 -3.39
N PHE A 42 0.18 -4.92 -4.10
CA PHE A 42 -0.24 -4.94 -5.50
C PHE A 42 -1.70 -5.35 -5.62
N GLN A 43 -2.35 -4.96 -6.70
CA GLN A 43 -3.72 -5.33 -7.03
C GLN A 43 -3.90 -6.86 -7.11
N ASP A 44 -2.97 -7.56 -7.76
CA ASP A 44 -2.99 -9.02 -7.95
C ASP A 44 -2.34 -9.81 -6.80
N PHE A 45 -2.19 -9.20 -5.63
CA PHE A 45 -1.59 -9.75 -4.41
C PHE A 45 -0.12 -10.20 -4.55
N ASN A 46 0.29 -10.71 -5.69
CA ASN A 46 1.63 -11.25 -6.00
C ASN A 46 2.16 -12.20 -4.90
N LEU A 47 1.28 -13.08 -4.40
CA LEU A 47 1.66 -14.16 -3.52
C LEU A 47 2.27 -15.31 -4.32
N LEU A 48 3.24 -15.98 -3.73
CA LEU A 48 3.84 -17.19 -4.32
C LEU A 48 2.94 -18.39 -3.96
N ASP A 49 2.33 -19.01 -4.97
CA ASP A 49 1.39 -20.12 -4.79
C ASP A 49 2.03 -21.39 -4.23
N THR A 50 3.35 -21.52 -4.37
CA THR A 50 4.16 -22.62 -3.83
C THR A 50 4.51 -22.46 -2.34
N LEU A 51 4.22 -21.30 -1.75
CA LEU A 51 4.46 -20.98 -0.36
C LEU A 51 3.15 -20.81 0.40
N THR A 52 3.12 -21.22 1.66
CA THR A 52 2.01 -20.96 2.58
C THR A 52 1.88 -19.45 2.87
N ALA A 53 0.79 -19.04 3.50
CA ALA A 53 0.62 -17.66 3.94
C ALA A 53 1.73 -17.23 4.91
N TYR A 54 2.14 -18.11 5.83
CA TYR A 54 3.27 -17.88 6.73
C TYR A 54 4.56 -17.61 5.94
N GLU A 55 4.91 -18.49 5.00
CA GLU A 55 6.13 -18.39 4.22
C GLU A 55 6.15 -17.18 3.30
N ASN A 56 5.01 -16.81 2.71
CA ASN A 56 4.87 -15.58 1.93
C ASN A 56 5.19 -14.34 2.79
N ILE A 57 4.71 -14.31 4.04
CA ILE A 57 4.98 -13.20 4.96
C ILE A 57 6.45 -13.23 5.42
N ALA A 58 6.94 -14.41 5.82
CA ALA A 58 8.30 -14.62 6.33
C ALA A 58 9.38 -14.28 5.29
N LEU A 59 9.07 -14.44 3.99
CA LEU A 59 10.02 -14.26 2.89
C LEU A 59 10.74 -12.91 2.94
N ALA A 60 10.02 -11.83 3.26
CA ALA A 60 10.60 -10.49 3.34
C ALA A 60 11.70 -10.40 4.43
N LEU A 61 11.47 -11.02 5.60
CA LEU A 61 12.43 -11.06 6.69
C LEU A 61 13.59 -12.03 6.40
N THR A 62 13.31 -13.14 5.73
CA THR A 62 14.32 -14.11 5.29
C THR A 62 15.30 -13.46 4.33
N ILE A 63 14.82 -12.70 3.36
CA ILE A 63 15.66 -11.93 2.43
C ILE A 63 16.46 -10.85 3.18
N ALA A 64 15.89 -10.27 4.23
CA ALA A 64 16.59 -9.32 5.11
C ALA A 64 17.60 -9.98 6.05
N LYS A 65 17.74 -11.33 6.03
CA LYS A 65 18.62 -12.13 6.90
C LYS A 65 18.31 -11.97 8.39
N THR A 66 17.05 -11.83 8.73
CA THR A 66 16.58 -11.80 10.13
C THR A 66 16.70 -13.17 10.76
N ASP A 67 16.98 -13.23 12.07
CA ASP A 67 17.04 -14.48 12.82
C ASP A 67 15.72 -15.25 12.78
N ALA A 68 15.78 -16.58 12.67
CA ALA A 68 14.61 -17.43 12.50
C ALA A 68 13.59 -17.31 13.65
N HIS A 69 14.07 -17.16 14.89
CA HIS A 69 13.20 -16.99 16.05
C HIS A 69 12.45 -15.65 16.02
N GLU A 70 13.13 -14.60 15.58
CA GLU A 70 12.52 -13.27 15.40
C GLU A 70 11.52 -13.26 14.24
N ILE A 71 11.78 -14.03 13.16
CA ILE A 71 10.84 -14.18 12.05
C ILE A 71 9.51 -14.77 12.55
N ASP A 72 9.54 -15.89 13.29
CA ASP A 72 8.33 -16.55 13.79
C ASP A 72 7.51 -15.63 14.69
N LYS A 73 8.16 -14.91 15.59
CA LYS A 73 7.53 -13.93 16.46
C LYS A 73 6.83 -12.85 15.67
N ARG A 74 7.53 -12.18 14.73
CA ARG A 74 6.97 -11.09 13.92
C ARG A 74 5.84 -11.55 13.02
N VAL A 75 5.96 -12.73 12.40
CA VAL A 75 4.88 -13.27 11.55
C VAL A 75 3.60 -13.49 12.38
N LYS A 76 3.71 -14.09 13.58
CA LYS A 76 2.57 -14.30 14.46
C LYS A 76 1.94 -12.97 14.93
N GLU A 77 2.76 -11.99 15.27
CA GLU A 77 2.28 -10.66 15.68
C GLU A 77 1.52 -9.93 14.56
N VAL A 78 2.07 -9.90 13.34
CA VAL A 78 1.41 -9.23 12.21
C VAL A 78 0.15 -10.00 11.79
N ALA A 79 0.19 -11.33 11.80
CA ALA A 79 -0.95 -12.17 11.48
C ALA A 79 -2.13 -11.93 12.44
N LYS A 80 -1.86 -11.79 13.74
CA LYS A 80 -2.87 -11.44 14.74
C LYS A 80 -3.49 -10.06 14.47
N LYS A 81 -2.66 -9.05 14.13
CA LYS A 81 -3.14 -7.69 13.84
C LYS A 81 -4.03 -7.62 12.60
N LEU A 82 -3.79 -8.48 11.62
CA LEU A 82 -4.53 -8.53 10.35
C LEU A 82 -5.57 -9.66 10.30
N GLU A 83 -5.82 -10.35 11.44
CA GLU A 83 -6.84 -11.41 11.57
C GLU A 83 -6.67 -12.54 10.55
N ILE A 84 -5.42 -13.00 10.37
CA ILE A 84 -5.05 -14.09 9.46
C ILE A 84 -4.31 -15.24 10.15
N SER A 85 -4.30 -15.28 11.48
CA SER A 85 -3.58 -16.30 12.25
C SER A 85 -4.00 -17.73 11.88
N GLU A 86 -5.31 -17.95 11.64
CA GLU A 86 -5.88 -19.27 11.35
C GLU A 86 -5.54 -19.80 9.95
N ILE A 87 -5.05 -18.94 9.07
CA ILE A 87 -4.73 -19.31 7.69
C ILE A 87 -3.24 -19.37 7.39
N LEU A 88 -2.37 -19.16 8.37
CA LEU A 88 -0.91 -19.13 8.17
C LEU A 88 -0.36 -20.40 7.50
N GLY A 89 -0.93 -21.57 7.80
CA GLY A 89 -0.55 -22.84 7.19
C GLY A 89 -1.18 -23.13 5.82
N LYS A 90 -2.07 -22.26 5.31
CA LYS A 90 -2.75 -22.46 4.03
C LYS A 90 -1.97 -21.82 2.87
N TYR A 91 -2.13 -22.43 1.70
CA TYR A 91 -1.59 -21.89 0.44
C TYR A 91 -2.54 -20.83 -0.16
N PRO A 92 -2.04 -19.93 -1.02
CA PRO A 92 -2.86 -18.88 -1.64
C PRO A 92 -4.13 -19.38 -2.33
N TYR A 93 -4.09 -20.54 -3.00
CA TYR A 93 -5.26 -21.13 -3.65
C TYR A 93 -6.33 -21.68 -2.68
N GLN A 94 -6.02 -21.78 -1.38
CA GLN A 94 -6.92 -22.29 -0.34
C GLN A 94 -7.63 -21.17 0.46
N ILE A 95 -7.34 -19.90 0.15
CA ILE A 95 -7.83 -18.75 0.90
C ILE A 95 -8.57 -17.77 -0.01
N SER A 96 -9.50 -16.98 0.58
CA SER A 96 -10.28 -15.99 -0.16
C SER A 96 -9.43 -14.80 -0.65
N GLY A 97 -9.95 -14.04 -1.63
CA GLY A 97 -9.29 -12.83 -2.14
C GLY A 97 -8.95 -11.82 -1.02
N GLY A 98 -9.89 -11.56 -0.11
CA GLY A 98 -9.65 -10.69 1.04
C GLY A 98 -8.57 -11.23 2.01
N GLN A 99 -8.48 -12.56 2.18
CA GLN A 99 -7.41 -13.18 2.96
C GLN A 99 -6.06 -13.06 2.24
N LYS A 100 -6.01 -13.30 0.91
CA LYS A 100 -4.80 -13.08 0.10
C LYS A 100 -4.29 -11.65 0.25
N GLN A 101 -5.18 -10.67 0.18
CA GLN A 101 -4.81 -9.26 0.33
C GLN A 101 -4.24 -8.94 1.71
N ARG A 102 -4.83 -9.51 2.78
CA ARG A 102 -4.28 -9.34 4.14
C ARG A 102 -2.92 -10.02 4.29
N VAL A 103 -2.69 -11.17 3.67
CA VAL A 103 -1.37 -11.83 3.62
C VAL A 103 -0.36 -10.95 2.86
N ALA A 104 -0.73 -10.39 1.71
CA ALA A 104 0.12 -9.47 0.96
C ALA A 104 0.44 -8.19 1.76
N SER A 105 -0.54 -7.65 2.47
CA SER A 105 -0.35 -6.51 3.38
C SER A 105 0.59 -6.85 4.54
N ALA A 106 0.42 -8.03 5.16
CA ALA A 106 1.33 -8.51 6.21
C ALA A 106 2.78 -8.59 5.69
N ARG A 107 2.98 -9.17 4.51
CA ARG A 107 4.30 -9.25 3.86
C ARG A 107 4.91 -7.87 3.60
N ALA A 108 4.08 -6.91 3.19
CA ALA A 108 4.55 -5.56 2.87
C ALA A 108 5.04 -4.77 4.10
N ILE A 109 4.46 -5.03 5.28
CA ILE A 109 4.74 -4.24 6.49
C ILE A 109 5.66 -4.94 7.49
N ILE A 110 5.90 -6.24 7.34
CA ILE A 110 6.63 -7.02 8.35
C ILE A 110 8.07 -6.57 8.58
N THR A 111 8.68 -5.95 7.57
CA THR A 111 10.02 -5.35 7.66
C THR A 111 10.02 -3.99 8.35
N ASN A 112 8.85 -3.47 8.72
CA ASN A 112 8.65 -2.13 9.26
C ASN A 112 9.20 -1.03 8.32
N PRO A 113 8.74 -0.99 7.05
CA PRO A 113 9.24 -0.06 6.05
C PRO A 113 8.85 1.39 6.37
N GLN A 114 9.63 2.36 5.86
CA GLN A 114 9.33 3.79 6.00
C GLN A 114 8.12 4.20 5.16
N ILE A 115 7.91 3.53 4.03
CA ILE A 115 6.82 3.81 3.11
C ILE A 115 6.25 2.51 2.55
N VAL A 116 4.94 2.42 2.54
CA VAL A 116 4.19 1.33 1.87
C VAL A 116 3.53 1.92 0.63
N LEU A 117 3.78 1.30 -0.51
CA LEU A 117 3.22 1.67 -1.80
C LEU A 117 2.08 0.71 -2.14
N ALA A 118 0.88 1.23 -2.37
CA ALA A 118 -0.30 0.46 -2.70
C ALA A 118 -0.88 0.96 -4.03
N ASP A 119 -0.90 0.09 -5.03
CA ASP A 119 -1.42 0.39 -6.37
C ASP A 119 -2.75 -0.32 -6.53
N GLU A 120 -3.85 0.45 -6.62
CA GLU A 120 -5.24 -0.02 -6.69
C GLU A 120 -5.54 -1.16 -5.70
N PRO A 121 -5.26 -0.98 -4.39
CA PRO A 121 -5.24 -2.10 -3.44
C PRO A 121 -6.60 -2.76 -3.21
N THR A 122 -7.68 -2.12 -3.63
CA THR A 122 -9.06 -2.60 -3.47
C THR A 122 -9.68 -3.12 -4.77
N GLY A 123 -9.00 -2.97 -5.91
CA GLY A 123 -9.56 -3.22 -7.23
C GLY A 123 -10.05 -4.66 -7.48
N ALA A 124 -9.49 -5.65 -6.78
CA ALA A 124 -9.88 -7.06 -6.89
C ALA A 124 -10.76 -7.55 -5.71
N LEU A 125 -11.26 -6.65 -4.85
CA LEU A 125 -11.96 -6.98 -3.62
C LEU A 125 -13.45 -6.65 -3.67
N ASP A 126 -14.28 -7.47 -3.00
CA ASP A 126 -15.63 -7.08 -2.64
C ASP A 126 -15.63 -5.93 -1.61
N SER A 127 -16.75 -5.21 -1.51
CA SER A 127 -16.88 -4.01 -0.67
C SER A 127 -16.56 -4.25 0.82
N LYS A 128 -16.84 -5.45 1.36
CA LYS A 128 -16.56 -5.81 2.75
C LYS A 128 -15.06 -6.03 2.95
N SER A 129 -14.43 -6.77 2.06
CA SER A 129 -12.99 -7.04 2.06
C SER A 129 -12.18 -5.76 1.84
N ALA A 130 -12.62 -4.89 0.92
CA ALA A 130 -12.02 -3.58 0.68
C ALA A 130 -12.04 -2.71 1.94
N ARG A 131 -13.19 -2.64 2.63
CA ARG A 131 -13.32 -1.90 3.90
C ARG A 131 -12.34 -2.41 4.94
N HIS A 132 -12.28 -3.72 5.18
CA HIS A 132 -11.38 -4.32 6.17
C HIS A 132 -9.90 -4.04 5.85
N LEU A 133 -9.52 -4.07 4.56
CA LEU A 133 -8.17 -3.71 4.16
C LEU A 133 -7.85 -2.25 4.47
N LEU A 134 -8.73 -1.32 4.10
CA LEU A 134 -8.53 0.11 4.32
C LEU A 134 -8.51 0.47 5.81
N GLU A 135 -9.35 -0.18 6.63
CA GLU A 135 -9.30 -0.06 8.09
C GLU A 135 -7.95 -0.57 8.64
N SER A 136 -7.42 -1.64 8.06
CA SER A 136 -6.08 -2.14 8.39
C SER A 136 -5.00 -1.12 8.03
N PHE A 137 -5.10 -0.43 6.89
CA PHE A 137 -4.18 0.64 6.51
C PHE A 137 -4.24 1.83 7.47
N GLU A 138 -5.44 2.27 7.85
CA GLU A 138 -5.58 3.31 8.88
C GLU A 138 -4.91 2.91 10.20
N LEU A 139 -5.09 1.66 10.61
CA LEU A 139 -4.48 1.12 11.84
C LEU A 139 -2.95 1.11 11.75
N LEU A 140 -2.40 0.67 10.61
CA LEU A 140 -0.96 0.67 10.37
C LEU A 140 -0.37 2.08 10.39
N ASN A 141 -1.04 3.03 9.74
CA ASN A 141 -0.62 4.44 9.74
C ASN A 141 -0.65 5.02 11.16
N LYS A 142 -1.77 4.85 11.89
CA LYS A 142 -1.97 5.45 13.22
C LYS A 142 -1.12 4.79 14.33
N LYS A 143 -0.94 3.46 14.28
CA LYS A 143 -0.24 2.72 15.36
C LYS A 143 1.23 2.47 15.09
N LEU A 144 1.64 2.36 13.83
CA LEU A 144 3.02 2.07 13.45
C LEU A 144 3.71 3.26 12.79
N ASN A 145 3.04 4.41 12.67
CA ASN A 145 3.55 5.60 11.98
C ASN A 145 4.07 5.32 10.56
N SER A 146 3.53 4.26 9.92
CA SER A 146 3.91 3.91 8.55
C SER A 146 3.27 4.90 7.57
N THR A 147 4.05 5.48 6.68
CA THR A 147 3.51 6.28 5.58
C THR A 147 3.00 5.35 4.49
N ILE A 148 1.71 5.43 4.16
CA ILE A 148 1.11 4.64 3.09
C ILE A 148 0.76 5.58 1.94
N VAL A 149 1.32 5.32 0.76
CA VAL A 149 0.98 6.03 -0.47
C VAL A 149 0.16 5.11 -1.35
N MET A 150 -1.10 5.47 -1.56
CA MET A 150 -2.01 4.74 -2.44
C MET A 150 -2.19 5.49 -3.77
N VAL A 151 -2.29 4.74 -4.86
CA VAL A 151 -2.86 5.23 -6.11
C VAL A 151 -4.20 4.54 -6.29
N THR A 152 -5.24 5.31 -6.53
CA THR A 152 -6.58 4.79 -6.79
C THR A 152 -7.42 5.80 -7.56
N HIS A 153 -8.36 5.30 -8.33
CA HIS A 153 -9.42 6.11 -8.96
C HIS A 153 -10.75 6.00 -8.21
N ASP A 154 -10.82 5.15 -7.17
CA ASP A 154 -12.01 4.94 -6.37
C ASP A 154 -12.10 5.94 -5.20
N SER A 155 -13.16 6.75 -5.20
CA SER A 155 -13.41 7.77 -4.17
C SER A 155 -13.61 7.19 -2.77
N PHE A 156 -14.19 5.99 -2.67
CA PHE A 156 -14.38 5.33 -1.39
C PHE A 156 -13.03 4.96 -0.78
N THR A 157 -12.14 4.36 -1.56
CA THR A 157 -10.77 4.05 -1.15
C THR A 157 -10.00 5.31 -0.76
N ALA A 158 -10.08 6.37 -1.58
CA ALA A 158 -9.45 7.65 -1.32
C ALA A 158 -9.91 8.29 0.01
N SER A 159 -11.18 8.10 0.42
CA SER A 159 -11.74 8.67 1.65
C SER A 159 -11.08 8.18 2.95
N TYR A 160 -10.31 7.11 2.89
CA TYR A 160 -9.52 6.58 4.02
C TYR A 160 -8.17 7.27 4.19
N ALA A 161 -7.71 8.03 3.19
CA ALA A 161 -6.47 8.79 3.29
C ALA A 161 -6.64 10.02 4.19
N SER A 162 -5.53 10.51 4.75
CA SER A 162 -5.48 11.79 5.46
C SER A 162 -5.20 12.97 4.51
N ARG A 163 -4.63 12.69 3.34
CA ARG A 163 -4.26 13.67 2.32
C ARG A 163 -4.41 13.06 0.93
N ILE A 164 -4.97 13.80 0.00
CA ILE A 164 -5.18 13.38 -1.38
C ILE A 164 -4.57 14.42 -2.31
N LEU A 165 -3.84 13.95 -3.30
CA LEU A 165 -3.36 14.75 -4.42
C LEU A 165 -4.09 14.30 -5.70
N PHE A 166 -4.84 15.19 -6.30
CA PHE A 166 -5.48 14.95 -7.59
C PHE A 166 -4.49 15.30 -8.71
N ILE A 167 -4.27 14.36 -9.60
CA ILE A 167 -3.33 14.50 -10.71
C ILE A 167 -4.12 14.52 -12.02
N LYS A 168 -3.91 15.55 -12.84
CA LYS A 168 -4.42 15.68 -14.21
C LYS A 168 -3.28 16.06 -15.14
N ASP A 169 -3.14 15.36 -16.25
CA ASP A 169 -2.10 15.64 -17.28
C ASP A 169 -0.67 15.75 -16.72
N GLY A 170 -0.36 14.87 -15.76
CA GLY A 170 0.96 14.81 -15.12
C GLY A 170 1.26 15.97 -14.14
N LYS A 171 0.26 16.79 -13.79
CA LYS A 171 0.38 17.89 -12.82
C LYS A 171 -0.56 17.70 -11.66
N ILE A 172 -0.19 18.26 -10.51
CA ILE A 172 -1.11 18.34 -9.36
C ILE A 172 -2.19 19.35 -9.73
N PHE A 173 -3.42 18.87 -9.81
CA PHE A 173 -4.60 19.67 -10.08
C PHE A 173 -5.18 20.27 -8.80
N ASN A 174 -5.29 19.45 -7.75
CA ASN A 174 -5.84 19.88 -6.46
C ASN A 174 -5.27 19.02 -5.33
N GLU A 175 -5.39 19.51 -4.12
CA GLU A 175 -4.99 18.84 -2.89
C GLU A 175 -6.12 18.95 -1.84
N LEU A 176 -6.46 17.81 -1.21
CA LEU A 176 -7.37 17.75 -0.07
C LEU A 176 -6.66 17.21 1.16
N ILE A 177 -6.85 17.86 2.29
CA ILE A 177 -6.42 17.41 3.61
C ILE A 177 -7.68 17.17 4.46
N LYS A 178 -7.76 15.98 5.07
CA LYS A 178 -8.96 15.54 5.80
C LYS A 178 -9.22 16.33 7.09
N GLU A 179 -8.15 16.79 7.75
CA GLU A 179 -8.21 17.51 9.03
C GLU A 179 -9.20 16.87 10.03
N ASN A 180 -10.26 17.62 10.40
CA ASN A 180 -11.31 17.21 11.33
C ASN A 180 -12.57 16.65 10.62
N ASP A 181 -12.56 16.51 9.31
CA ASP A 181 -13.69 15.99 8.57
C ASP A 181 -14.02 14.55 8.97
N THR A 182 -15.30 14.26 9.08
CA THR A 182 -15.75 12.87 9.08
C THR A 182 -15.44 12.22 7.72
N ARG A 183 -15.35 10.88 7.66
CA ARG A 183 -15.13 10.18 6.40
C ARG A 183 -16.19 10.54 5.35
N LYS A 184 -17.45 10.73 5.77
CA LYS A 184 -18.55 11.11 4.87
C LYS A 184 -18.31 12.49 4.26
N GLN A 185 -18.02 13.49 5.08
CA GLN A 185 -17.74 14.86 4.61
C GLN A 185 -16.53 14.90 3.67
N PHE A 186 -15.49 14.16 4.01
CA PHE A 186 -14.29 14.08 3.19
C PHE A 186 -14.56 13.39 1.83
N PHE A 187 -15.36 12.32 1.85
CA PHE A 187 -15.83 11.65 0.63
C PHE A 187 -16.64 12.59 -0.29
N GLU A 188 -17.56 13.38 0.26
CA GLU A 188 -18.33 14.38 -0.48
C GLU A 188 -17.41 15.39 -1.17
N LYS A 189 -16.41 15.92 -0.48
CA LYS A 189 -15.40 16.82 -1.07
C LYS A 189 -14.58 16.16 -2.20
N ILE A 190 -14.28 14.87 -2.06
CA ILE A 190 -13.57 14.10 -3.11
C ILE A 190 -14.41 14.04 -4.37
N ILE A 191 -15.71 13.71 -4.24
CA ILE A 191 -16.65 13.64 -5.38
C ILE A 191 -16.77 15.00 -6.08
N GLU A 192 -16.88 16.10 -5.34
CA GLU A 192 -16.92 17.45 -5.91
C GLU A 192 -15.70 17.72 -6.81
N ILE A 193 -14.48 17.41 -6.33
CA ILE A 193 -13.27 17.65 -7.13
C ILE A 193 -13.18 16.67 -8.30
N GLN A 194 -13.60 15.42 -8.14
CA GLN A 194 -13.65 14.48 -9.27
C GLN A 194 -14.62 14.91 -10.35
N THR A 195 -15.76 15.49 -9.96
CA THR A 195 -16.72 16.06 -10.90
C THR A 195 -16.11 17.22 -11.68
N LEU A 196 -15.34 18.09 -11.04
CA LEU A 196 -14.60 19.16 -11.71
C LEU A 196 -13.50 18.63 -12.65
N LEU A 197 -12.81 17.55 -12.25
CA LEU A 197 -11.81 16.88 -13.09
C LEU A 197 -12.44 16.27 -14.37
N GLY A 198 -13.62 15.68 -14.24
CA GLY A 198 -14.40 15.08 -15.35
C GLY A 198 -15.29 16.07 -16.09
N GLY A 199 -15.54 17.24 -15.53
CA GLY A 199 -16.52 18.21 -16.00
C GLY A 199 -16.12 19.06 -17.21
N GLU A 200 -14.99 18.79 -17.88
CA GLU A 200 -14.76 19.22 -19.27
C GLU A 200 -15.51 18.34 -20.29
N LEU A 201 -16.49 17.52 -19.84
CA LEU A 201 -17.50 16.87 -20.68
C LEU A 201 -18.59 17.86 -21.17
N GLY A 202 -18.39 19.18 -21.05
CA GLY A 202 -19.28 20.22 -21.51
C GLY A 202 -19.26 20.48 -23.01
N ASP A 203 -18.44 19.80 -23.81
CA ASP A 203 -18.34 19.97 -25.25
C ASP A 203 -18.85 18.76 -26.06
N VAL A 204 -19.78 17.98 -25.49
CA VAL A 204 -20.51 16.94 -26.24
C VAL A 204 -22.01 17.18 -26.11
N ILE A 205 -22.49 18.25 -26.72
CA ILE A 205 -23.85 18.37 -27.28
C ILE A 205 -23.74 19.08 -28.61
#